data_a62affdc781e9e61bfc76276b4b229d5
#
_entry.id   a62affdc781e9e61bfc76276b4b229d5
#
_cell.length_a   1.000
_cell.length_b   1.000
_cell.length_c   1.000
_cell.angle_alpha   90.00
_cell.angle_beta   90.00
_cell.angle_gamma   90.00
#
_symmetry.space_group_name_H-M   'P 1'
#
loop_
_entity.id
_entity.type
_entity.pdbx_description
1 polymer ?
#
loop_
_entity_poly.entity_id
_entity_poly.type
_entity_poly.pdbx_seq_one_letter_code
_entity_poly.pdbx_strand_id
1 'polypeptide(L)'
;VNGFRGDVCSGNSIRCKSTPSLYVGAKIFRNINIAFEKEIERKACTREIRVVVSMDFIKSAEGIWTVKAMALSEDGRQVCEAFEAGDQTAGNHGRMLEMIRTQIGKSSNGYRFSADDLSDIGELPFMSASVLNGIRRKLAELLDSRPCGKKDILLRDPEKVTQKAIPQKNVTYKANVANKIAEDVYIKAGASSVRPAYEISHVRSAELM
;
A
#
# COMPACT_ATOMS: atom_id res chain seq x y z
N VAL A 1 -4.50 -14.12 -36.47
CA VAL A 1 -5.22 -13.11 -35.65
C VAL A 1 -4.97 -11.76 -36.29
N ASN A 2 -6.02 -11.11 -36.81
CA ASN A 2 -5.91 -9.79 -37.43
C ASN A 2 -6.33 -8.71 -36.43
N GLY A 3 -5.48 -7.69 -36.25
CA GLY A 3 -5.79 -6.52 -35.42
C GLY A 3 -6.31 -5.37 -36.28
N PHE A 4 -7.20 -4.56 -35.70
CA PHE A 4 -7.63 -3.30 -36.31
C PHE A 4 -7.83 -2.24 -35.22
N ARG A 5 -7.84 -1.00 -35.63
CA ARG A 5 -8.05 0.13 -34.71
C ARG A 5 -9.51 0.54 -34.72
N GLY A 6 -10.18 0.45 -33.56
CA GLY A 6 -11.49 1.07 -33.35
C GLY A 6 -11.32 2.52 -32.94
N ASP A 7 -11.80 3.47 -33.73
CA ASP A 7 -11.67 4.89 -33.43
C ASP A 7 -12.71 5.38 -32.43
N VAL A 8 -13.94 4.86 -32.52
CA VAL A 8 -15.04 5.15 -31.59
C VAL A 8 -15.77 3.85 -31.27
N CYS A 9 -15.91 3.56 -29.97
CA CYS A 9 -16.69 2.42 -29.48
C CYS A 9 -17.86 2.97 -28.65
N SER A 10 -19.08 2.69 -29.04
CA SER A 10 -20.29 3.12 -28.32
C SER A 10 -21.31 1.98 -28.31
N GLY A 11 -21.65 1.48 -27.12
CA GLY A 11 -22.53 0.31 -26.98
C GLY A 11 -22.00 -0.88 -27.80
N ASN A 12 -22.80 -1.37 -28.70
CA ASN A 12 -22.47 -2.50 -29.57
C ASN A 12 -21.88 -2.10 -30.96
N SER A 13 -21.51 -0.82 -31.12
CA SER A 13 -20.99 -0.28 -32.38
C SER A 13 -19.52 0.09 -32.26
N ILE A 14 -18.73 -0.31 -33.26
CA ILE A 14 -17.32 0.07 -33.41
C ILE A 14 -17.17 0.78 -34.75
N ARG A 15 -16.70 2.02 -34.75
CA ARG A 15 -16.37 2.76 -35.98
C ARG A 15 -14.86 2.69 -36.21
N CYS A 16 -14.46 2.35 -37.41
CA CYS A 16 -13.05 2.25 -37.83
C CYS A 16 -12.82 3.08 -39.07
N LYS A 17 -11.65 3.69 -39.21
CA LYS A 17 -11.25 4.36 -40.48
C LYS A 17 -10.98 3.39 -41.62
N SER A 18 -10.48 2.19 -41.31
CA SER A 18 -10.27 1.11 -42.27
C SER A 18 -11.23 -0.02 -41.94
N THR A 19 -11.86 -0.60 -42.99
CA THR A 19 -12.76 -1.74 -42.82
C THR A 19 -11.92 -3.00 -42.66
N PRO A 20 -11.89 -3.62 -41.48
CA PRO A 20 -11.20 -4.90 -41.30
C PRO A 20 -11.95 -6.01 -42.02
N SER A 21 -11.25 -7.08 -42.41
CA SER A 21 -11.85 -8.31 -42.97
C SER A 21 -12.57 -9.07 -41.87
N LEU A 22 -13.76 -8.61 -41.50
CA LEU A 22 -14.62 -9.25 -40.51
C LEU A 22 -15.77 -10.01 -41.23
N TYR A 23 -16.16 -11.11 -40.64
CA TYR A 23 -17.33 -11.90 -41.07
C TYR A 23 -18.36 -11.97 -39.95
N VAL A 24 -19.60 -12.22 -40.30
CA VAL A 24 -20.70 -12.37 -39.34
C VAL A 24 -20.41 -13.54 -38.39
N GLY A 25 -20.41 -13.30 -37.08
CA GLY A 25 -20.05 -14.30 -36.06
C GLY A 25 -18.59 -14.26 -35.62
N ALA A 26 -17.74 -13.37 -36.16
CA ALA A 26 -16.37 -13.19 -35.70
C ALA A 26 -16.34 -12.72 -34.24
N LYS A 27 -15.50 -13.36 -33.42
CA LYS A 27 -15.26 -12.92 -32.02
C LYS A 27 -14.28 -11.78 -32.03
N ILE A 28 -14.68 -10.66 -31.43
CA ILE A 28 -13.85 -9.45 -31.30
C ILE A 28 -13.40 -9.30 -29.84
N PHE A 29 -12.10 -9.11 -29.65
CA PHE A 29 -11.50 -8.90 -28.35
C PHE A 29 -10.86 -7.52 -28.31
N ARG A 30 -11.10 -6.77 -27.22
CA ARG A 30 -10.45 -5.49 -27.01
C ARG A 30 -9.07 -5.73 -26.39
N ASN A 31 -8.03 -5.21 -27.05
CA ASN A 31 -6.65 -5.31 -26.63
C ASN A 31 -6.22 -4.11 -25.77
N ILE A 32 -6.64 -2.90 -26.16
CA ILE A 32 -6.27 -1.65 -25.52
C ILE A 32 -7.52 -0.87 -25.12
N ASN A 33 -7.54 -0.36 -23.89
CA ASN A 33 -8.56 0.56 -23.40
C ASN A 33 -7.92 1.91 -23.04
N ILE A 34 -7.85 2.81 -24.02
CA ILE A 34 -7.19 4.13 -23.84
C ILE A 34 -7.78 4.94 -22.68
N ALA A 35 -9.09 4.85 -22.44
CA ALA A 35 -9.74 5.55 -21.33
C ALA A 35 -9.26 5.02 -19.97
N PHE A 36 -9.14 3.71 -19.84
CA PHE A 36 -8.62 3.04 -18.64
C PHE A 36 -7.14 3.33 -18.42
N GLU A 37 -6.32 3.28 -19.48
CA GLU A 37 -4.90 3.62 -19.39
C GLU A 37 -4.68 5.06 -18.93
N LYS A 38 -5.42 6.01 -19.53
CA LYS A 38 -5.38 7.42 -19.09
C LYS A 38 -5.85 7.61 -17.65
N GLU A 39 -6.80 6.83 -17.18
CA GLU A 39 -7.25 6.87 -15.78
C GLU A 39 -6.17 6.36 -14.82
N ILE A 40 -5.48 5.27 -15.18
CA ILE A 40 -4.35 4.74 -14.40
C ILE A 40 -3.19 5.74 -14.36
N GLU A 41 -2.82 6.33 -15.51
CA GLU A 41 -1.74 7.32 -15.58
C GLU A 41 -2.05 8.58 -14.75
N ARG A 42 -3.31 8.99 -14.67
CA ARG A 42 -3.72 10.14 -13.85
C ARG A 42 -3.74 9.87 -12.36
N LYS A 43 -4.01 8.63 -11.96
CA LYS A 43 -4.01 8.21 -10.56
C LYS A 43 -2.62 7.73 -10.19
N ALA A 44 -1.71 8.67 -9.86
CA ALA A 44 -0.52 8.31 -9.12
C ALA A 44 -0.98 7.62 -7.82
N CYS A 45 -0.81 6.31 -7.75
CA CYS A 45 -1.13 5.53 -6.56
C CYS A 45 -0.05 5.81 -5.51
N THR A 46 -0.19 6.91 -4.78
CA THR A 46 0.65 7.19 -3.60
C THR A 46 0.08 6.40 -2.45
N ARG A 47 0.79 5.36 -2.05
CA ARG A 47 0.48 4.66 -0.80
C ARG A 47 0.87 5.58 0.36
N GLU A 48 -0.10 5.95 1.17
CA GLU A 48 0.13 6.66 2.43
C GLU A 48 0.04 5.68 3.60
N ILE A 49 0.98 5.77 4.54
CA ILE A 49 0.97 5.00 5.78
C ILE A 49 0.09 5.75 6.78
N ARG A 50 -0.90 5.08 7.36
CA ARG A 50 -1.77 5.69 8.36
C ARG A 50 -1.04 5.85 9.68
N VAL A 51 -1.23 7.01 10.32
CA VAL A 51 -0.64 7.37 11.60
C VAL A 51 -1.71 7.98 12.49
N VAL A 52 -1.86 7.44 13.68
CA VAL A 52 -2.72 8.01 14.73
C VAL A 52 -1.86 8.80 15.69
N VAL A 53 -2.26 10.02 16.00
CA VAL A 53 -1.55 10.91 16.92
C VAL A 53 -2.41 11.15 18.15
N SER A 54 -1.91 10.73 19.31
CA SER A 54 -2.45 11.12 20.61
C SER A 54 -1.65 12.28 21.19
N MET A 55 -2.32 13.17 21.90
CA MET A 55 -1.73 14.39 22.44
C MET A 55 -2.13 14.59 23.90
N ASP A 56 -1.14 14.76 24.76
CA ASP A 56 -1.32 15.18 26.17
C ASP A 56 -0.90 16.64 26.32
N PHE A 57 -1.71 17.43 27.00
CA PHE A 57 -1.49 18.84 27.24
C PHE A 57 -1.21 19.06 28.73
N ILE A 58 -0.01 19.49 29.05
CA ILE A 58 0.46 19.63 30.41
C ILE A 58 0.83 21.10 30.65
N LYS A 59 0.22 21.71 31.68
CA LYS A 59 0.54 23.07 32.11
C LYS A 59 1.44 23.02 33.31
N SER A 60 2.59 23.67 33.24
CA SER A 60 3.51 23.77 34.35
C SER A 60 3.00 24.70 35.45
N ALA A 61 3.62 24.67 36.64
CA ALA A 61 3.30 25.61 37.73
C ALA A 61 3.55 27.08 37.36
N GLU A 62 4.44 27.32 36.38
CA GLU A 62 4.78 28.63 35.84
C GLU A 62 3.81 29.07 34.71
N GLY A 63 2.80 28.26 34.40
CA GLY A 63 1.80 28.55 33.38
C GLY A 63 2.20 28.18 31.96
N ILE A 64 3.39 27.60 31.73
CA ILE A 64 3.88 27.21 30.40
C ILE A 64 3.27 25.87 30.01
N TRP A 65 2.75 25.79 28.79
CA TRP A 65 2.17 24.59 28.22
C TRP A 65 3.22 23.73 27.50
N THR A 66 3.18 22.45 27.75
CA THR A 66 3.93 21.42 27.03
C THR A 66 2.93 20.47 26.37
N VAL A 67 3.11 20.24 25.08
CA VAL A 67 2.33 19.26 24.30
C VAL A 67 3.19 18.03 24.09
N LYS A 68 2.81 16.91 24.69
CA LYS A 68 3.43 15.62 24.45
C LYS A 68 2.65 14.90 23.37
N ALA A 69 3.22 14.80 22.17
CA ALA A 69 2.59 14.14 21.04
C ALA A 69 3.21 12.76 20.79
N MET A 70 2.38 11.75 20.71
CA MET A 70 2.75 10.37 20.38
C MET A 70 2.11 9.98 19.07
N ALA A 71 2.90 9.46 18.14
CA ALA A 71 2.43 8.97 16.85
C ALA A 71 2.65 7.46 16.74
N LEU A 72 1.58 6.74 16.38
CA LEU A 72 1.57 5.31 16.11
C LEU A 72 1.19 5.07 14.66
N SER A 73 2.07 4.46 13.88
CA SER A 73 1.83 4.10 12.49
C SER A 73 1.23 2.70 12.33
N GLU A 74 0.52 2.46 11.23
CA GLU A 74 -0.11 1.14 10.93
C GLU A 74 0.89 0.00 10.79
N ASP A 75 2.17 0.32 10.53
CA ASP A 75 3.27 -0.66 10.47
C ASP A 75 3.96 -0.89 11.82
N GLY A 76 3.39 -0.37 12.93
CA GLY A 76 3.81 -0.59 14.30
C GLY A 76 4.96 0.28 14.79
N ARG A 77 5.41 1.28 14.02
CA ARG A 77 6.38 2.27 14.51
C ARG A 77 5.70 3.24 15.45
N GLN A 78 6.35 3.52 16.57
CA GLN A 78 5.88 4.45 17.58
C GLN A 78 6.97 5.47 17.88
N VAL A 79 6.60 6.74 17.92
CA VAL A 79 7.46 7.86 18.32
C VAL A 79 6.72 8.80 19.25
N CYS A 80 7.46 9.47 20.10
CA CYS A 80 6.93 10.44 21.05
C CYS A 80 7.88 11.62 21.15
N GLU A 81 7.32 12.83 21.16
CA GLU A 81 8.10 14.07 21.30
C GLU A 81 7.30 15.08 22.12
N ALA A 82 8.00 15.93 22.85
CA ALA A 82 7.43 17.01 23.65
C ALA A 82 7.72 18.35 22.99
N PHE A 83 6.70 19.21 22.90
CA PHE A 83 6.77 20.51 22.27
C PHE A 83 6.32 21.59 23.26
N GLU A 84 7.05 22.66 23.35
CA GLU A 84 6.61 23.84 24.09
C GLU A 84 5.55 24.60 23.31
N ALA A 85 4.42 24.93 23.95
CA ALA A 85 3.27 25.59 23.34
C ALA A 85 3.00 27.00 23.91
N GLY A 86 3.97 27.57 24.62
CA GLY A 86 3.86 28.91 25.25
C GLY A 86 2.98 28.91 26.47
N ASP A 87 2.55 30.10 26.89
CA ASP A 87 1.81 30.36 28.12
C ASP A 87 0.32 30.66 27.92
N GLN A 88 -0.09 30.84 26.65
CA GLN A 88 -1.47 31.23 26.32
C GLN A 88 -2.41 30.03 26.32
N THR A 89 -3.53 30.16 27.04
CA THR A 89 -4.64 29.20 26.99
C THR A 89 -5.60 29.59 25.85
N ALA A 90 -6.16 28.60 25.16
CA ALA A 90 -7.10 28.82 24.07
C ALA A 90 -8.41 29.47 24.59
N GLY A 91 -8.77 30.63 24.08
CA GLY A 91 -10.02 31.32 24.44
C GLY A 91 -11.28 30.63 23.94
N ASN A 92 -11.19 29.79 22.90
CA ASN A 92 -12.29 28.99 22.39
C ASN A 92 -11.86 27.53 22.20
N HIS A 93 -12.25 26.70 23.13
CA HIS A 93 -11.90 25.28 23.20
C HIS A 93 -12.32 24.50 21.94
N GLY A 94 -13.57 24.62 21.52
CA GLY A 94 -14.09 23.88 20.36
C GLY A 94 -13.38 24.23 19.05
N ARG A 95 -13.11 25.53 18.84
CA ARG A 95 -12.35 25.98 17.66
C ARG A 95 -10.91 25.50 17.69
N MET A 96 -10.30 25.41 18.87
CA MET A 96 -8.93 24.90 19.01
C MET A 96 -8.87 23.40 18.71
N LEU A 97 -9.81 22.61 19.22
CA LEU A 97 -9.92 21.18 18.90
C LEU A 97 -10.09 20.95 17.41
N GLU A 98 -10.96 21.71 16.75
CA GLU A 98 -11.16 21.59 15.30
C GLU A 98 -9.90 21.94 14.52
N MET A 99 -9.18 22.97 14.97
CA MET A 99 -7.89 23.34 14.37
C MET A 99 -6.84 22.23 14.54
N ILE A 100 -6.74 21.62 15.72
CA ILE A 100 -5.83 20.49 15.98
C ILE A 100 -6.17 19.34 15.02
N ARG A 101 -7.45 18.90 14.98
CA ARG A 101 -7.91 17.83 14.09
C ARG A 101 -7.57 18.13 12.63
N THR A 102 -7.85 19.35 12.17
CA THR A 102 -7.62 19.75 10.78
C THR A 102 -6.14 19.83 10.43
N GLN A 103 -5.28 20.39 11.27
CA GLN A 103 -3.87 20.59 10.95
C GLN A 103 -3.04 19.32 11.16
N ILE A 104 -3.34 18.55 12.20
CA ILE A 104 -2.71 17.24 12.42
C ILE A 104 -3.20 16.24 11.36
N GLY A 105 -4.47 16.24 10.98
CA GLY A 105 -5.07 15.31 10.03
C GLY A 105 -4.61 15.44 8.56
N LYS A 106 -3.60 16.27 8.28
CA LYS A 106 -3.04 16.41 6.92
C LYS A 106 -1.97 15.36 6.64
N SER A 107 -1.78 15.04 5.36
CA SER A 107 -0.67 14.18 4.93
C SER A 107 0.68 14.90 4.99
N SER A 108 1.75 14.17 5.28
CA SER A 108 3.14 14.64 5.29
C SER A 108 4.09 13.46 5.05
N ASN A 109 5.06 13.59 4.15
CA ASN A 109 6.12 12.61 3.86
C ASN A 109 5.60 11.17 3.63
N GLY A 110 4.48 11.00 2.91
CA GLY A 110 3.90 9.67 2.67
C GLY A 110 3.11 9.09 3.85
N TYR A 111 2.91 9.86 4.91
CA TYR A 111 2.06 9.52 6.05
C TYR A 111 0.74 10.27 5.97
N ARG A 112 -0.36 9.58 6.28
CA ARG A 112 -1.68 10.16 6.50
C ARG A 112 -1.96 10.17 7.99
N PHE A 113 -1.89 11.35 8.58
CA PHE A 113 -2.12 11.54 10.00
C PHE A 113 -3.61 11.67 10.33
N SER A 114 -3.98 11.25 11.54
CA SER A 114 -5.26 11.52 12.18
C SER A 114 -5.02 11.82 13.66
N ALA A 115 -5.71 12.81 14.20
CA ALA A 115 -5.73 13.00 15.64
C ALA A 115 -6.61 11.94 16.30
N ASP A 116 -6.17 11.39 17.43
CA ASP A 116 -6.96 10.52 18.29
C ASP A 116 -8.13 11.28 18.93
N ASP A 117 -8.97 10.60 19.68
CA ASP A 117 -10.07 11.23 20.37
C ASP A 117 -9.56 12.25 21.39
N LEU A 118 -10.01 13.50 21.23
CA LEU A 118 -9.67 14.65 22.05
C LEU A 118 -10.88 15.15 22.87
N SER A 119 -11.94 14.33 23.00
CA SER A 119 -13.21 14.77 23.59
C SER A 119 -13.14 15.06 25.09
N ASP A 120 -12.29 14.34 25.82
CA ASP A 120 -12.19 14.46 27.28
C ASP A 120 -11.10 15.44 27.76
N ILE A 121 -10.55 16.24 26.85
CA ILE A 121 -9.48 17.19 27.19
C ILE A 121 -10.12 18.45 27.78
N GLY A 122 -9.63 18.86 28.96
CA GLY A 122 -10.05 20.05 29.65
C GLY A 122 -9.55 21.35 29.01
N GLU A 123 -8.65 22.08 29.68
CA GLU A 123 -8.04 23.27 29.10
C GLU A 123 -7.03 22.93 28.01
N LEU A 124 -6.95 23.76 26.97
CA LEU A 124 -6.03 23.62 25.86
C LEU A 124 -5.12 24.85 25.73
N PRO A 125 -3.85 24.68 25.33
CA PRO A 125 -3.01 25.80 24.92
C PRO A 125 -3.50 26.41 23.61
N PHE A 126 -3.25 27.68 23.42
CA PHE A 126 -3.37 28.29 22.11
C PHE A 126 -2.19 27.87 21.23
N MET A 127 -2.49 27.20 20.12
CA MET A 127 -1.49 26.79 19.13
C MET A 127 -1.84 27.33 17.76
N SER A 128 -0.90 28.01 17.13
CA SER A 128 -1.08 28.42 15.74
C SER A 128 -1.05 27.23 14.77
N ALA A 129 -1.61 27.40 13.59
CA ALA A 129 -1.54 26.40 12.52
C ALA A 129 -0.07 26.04 12.15
N SER A 130 0.86 26.99 12.30
CA SER A 130 2.28 26.76 12.05
C SER A 130 2.89 25.80 13.08
N VAL A 131 2.56 25.97 14.36
CA VAL A 131 3.03 25.08 15.45
C VAL A 131 2.51 23.67 15.23
N LEU A 132 1.22 23.50 14.98
CA LEU A 132 0.61 22.18 14.71
C LEU A 132 1.21 21.49 13.47
N ASN A 133 1.47 22.24 12.42
CA ASN A 133 2.16 21.72 11.25
C ASN A 133 3.63 21.33 11.55
N GLY A 134 4.30 22.08 12.42
CA GLY A 134 5.64 21.77 12.92
C GLY A 134 5.66 20.45 13.67
N ILE A 135 4.72 20.23 14.59
CA ILE A 135 4.53 18.97 15.33
C ILE A 135 4.37 17.81 14.36
N ARG A 136 3.44 17.91 13.39
CA ARG A 136 3.20 16.86 12.41
C ARG A 136 4.46 16.51 11.59
N ARG A 137 5.18 17.52 11.11
CA ARG A 137 6.42 17.31 10.33
C ARG A 137 7.49 16.64 11.16
N LYS A 138 7.66 17.07 12.42
CA LYS A 138 8.63 16.47 13.33
C LYS A 138 8.32 15.01 13.63
N LEU A 139 7.04 14.68 13.86
CA LEU A 139 6.61 13.29 14.03
C LEU A 139 6.87 12.44 12.77
N ALA A 140 6.66 12.99 11.57
CA ALA A 140 7.00 12.30 10.31
C ALA A 140 8.50 12.01 10.19
N GLU A 141 9.37 12.99 10.48
CA GLU A 141 10.83 12.82 10.50
C GLU A 141 11.27 11.75 11.51
N LEU A 142 10.68 11.75 12.70
CA LEU A 142 10.98 10.74 13.72
C LEU A 142 10.54 9.34 13.28
N LEU A 143 9.39 9.20 12.63
CA LEU A 143 8.93 7.93 12.06
C LEU A 143 9.87 7.44 10.95
N ASP A 144 10.38 8.33 10.10
CA ASP A 144 11.35 7.98 9.04
C ASP A 144 12.67 7.48 9.62
N SER A 145 13.08 8.00 10.79
CA SER A 145 14.30 7.57 11.47
C SER A 145 14.18 6.19 12.14
N ARG A 146 12.96 5.65 12.29
CA ARG A 146 12.72 4.35 12.91
C ARG A 146 12.65 3.26 11.87
N PRO A 147 13.28 2.10 12.08
CA PRO A 147 13.11 0.95 11.20
C PRO A 147 11.63 0.51 11.22
N CYS A 148 11.13 0.08 10.07
CA CYS A 148 9.78 -0.50 9.98
C CYS A 148 9.64 -1.66 10.95
N GLY A 149 8.55 -1.68 11.70
CA GLY A 149 8.22 -2.80 12.60
C GLY A 149 8.10 -4.09 11.80
N LYS A 150 8.52 -5.20 12.40
CA LYS A 150 8.24 -6.51 11.81
C LYS A 150 6.74 -6.74 11.88
N LYS A 151 6.10 -6.86 10.72
CA LYS A 151 4.72 -7.29 10.66
C LYS A 151 4.68 -8.76 11.03
N ASP A 152 3.85 -9.13 12.00
CA ASP A 152 3.61 -10.53 12.32
C ASP A 152 3.02 -11.22 11.09
N ILE A 153 3.82 -12.10 10.49
CA ILE A 153 3.37 -12.92 9.38
C ILE A 153 2.57 -14.06 10.01
N LEU A 154 1.26 -14.07 9.77
CA LEU A 154 0.42 -15.20 10.13
C LEU A 154 0.98 -16.44 9.42
N LEU A 155 1.59 -17.32 10.18
CA LEU A 155 2.07 -18.59 9.66
C LEU A 155 0.85 -19.40 9.18
N ARG A 156 0.99 -19.96 7.98
CA ARG A 156 -0.03 -20.83 7.42
C ARG A 156 -0.16 -22.07 8.32
N ASP A 157 -1.37 -22.41 8.72
CA ASP A 157 -1.66 -23.63 9.46
C ASP A 157 -1.31 -24.85 8.56
N PRO A 158 -0.28 -25.65 8.91
CA PRO A 158 0.14 -26.76 8.07
C PRO A 158 -0.91 -27.87 7.97
N GLU A 159 -1.82 -27.98 8.95
CA GLU A 159 -2.86 -29.02 8.95
C GLU A 159 -3.93 -28.82 7.87
N LYS A 160 -4.08 -27.60 7.35
CA LYS A 160 -5.04 -27.29 6.28
C LYS A 160 -4.49 -27.52 4.87
N VAL A 161 -3.23 -27.91 4.74
CA VAL A 161 -2.59 -28.15 3.45
C VAL A 161 -2.78 -29.59 3.03
N THR A 162 -3.87 -29.90 2.35
CA THR A 162 -4.03 -31.17 1.66
C THR A 162 -3.11 -31.18 0.45
N GLN A 163 -2.03 -31.94 0.51
CA GLN A 163 -1.20 -32.18 -0.67
C GLN A 163 -2.01 -33.01 -1.66
N LYS A 164 -2.39 -32.42 -2.79
CA LYS A 164 -2.97 -33.15 -3.89
C LYS A 164 -1.84 -33.78 -4.69
N ALA A 165 -1.94 -35.08 -4.97
CA ALA A 165 -1.03 -35.75 -5.90
C ALA A 165 -1.07 -35.05 -7.27
N ILE A 166 0.09 -34.83 -7.85
CA ILE A 166 0.19 -34.31 -9.21
C ILE A 166 0.00 -35.45 -10.21
N PRO A 167 -0.75 -35.23 -11.31
CA PRO A 167 -1.00 -36.29 -12.29
C PRO A 167 0.25 -36.65 -13.12
N GLN A 168 1.24 -35.78 -13.19
CA GLN A 168 2.44 -35.95 -13.99
C GLN A 168 3.59 -36.53 -13.18
N LYS A 169 4.06 -37.72 -13.50
CA LYS A 169 5.25 -38.31 -12.89
C LYS A 169 6.55 -37.58 -13.29
N ASN A 170 6.60 -37.02 -14.49
CA ASN A 170 7.76 -36.30 -15.01
C ASN A 170 7.42 -34.82 -15.15
N VAL A 171 7.99 -33.96 -14.33
CA VAL A 171 7.80 -32.51 -14.34
C VAL A 171 8.87 -31.90 -15.23
N THR A 172 8.41 -31.21 -16.28
CA THR A 172 9.31 -30.57 -17.27
C THR A 172 9.63 -29.12 -16.88
N TYR A 173 10.53 -28.47 -17.61
CA TYR A 173 10.87 -27.05 -17.44
C TYR A 173 9.65 -26.10 -17.48
N LYS A 174 8.55 -26.51 -18.10
CA LYS A 174 7.30 -25.74 -18.16
C LYS A 174 6.64 -25.49 -16.78
N ALA A 175 6.99 -26.29 -15.78
CA ALA A 175 6.55 -26.08 -14.42
C ALA A 175 7.32 -24.97 -13.69
N ASN A 176 8.31 -24.39 -14.32
CA ASN A 176 9.11 -23.26 -13.82
C ASN A 176 9.69 -23.48 -12.43
N VAL A 177 10.27 -24.65 -12.20
CA VAL A 177 10.88 -25.02 -10.91
C VAL A 177 12.24 -24.33 -10.78
N ALA A 178 12.27 -23.21 -10.08
CA ALA A 178 13.40 -22.30 -10.01
C ALA A 178 14.30 -22.49 -8.77
N ASN A 179 13.88 -23.29 -7.79
CA ASN A 179 14.64 -23.51 -6.56
C ASN A 179 14.36 -24.89 -5.95
N LYS A 180 15.21 -25.29 -5.02
CA LYS A 180 15.13 -26.59 -4.37
C LYS A 180 13.86 -26.81 -3.54
N ILE A 181 13.29 -25.75 -2.94
CA ILE A 181 12.05 -25.83 -2.19
C ILE A 181 10.88 -26.19 -3.11
N ALA A 182 10.80 -25.59 -4.29
CA ALA A 182 9.81 -25.91 -5.29
C ALA A 182 9.99 -27.34 -5.84
N GLU A 183 11.22 -27.79 -6.06
CA GLU A 183 11.55 -29.16 -6.45
C GLU A 183 11.06 -30.18 -5.40
N ASP A 184 11.34 -29.94 -4.12
CA ASP A 184 10.92 -30.78 -3.01
C ASP A 184 9.37 -30.89 -2.93
N VAL A 185 8.65 -29.83 -3.25
CA VAL A 185 7.17 -29.85 -3.29
C VAL A 185 6.67 -30.82 -4.36
N TYR A 186 7.26 -30.78 -5.57
CA TYR A 186 6.87 -31.70 -6.64
C TYR A 186 7.23 -33.14 -6.33
N ILE A 187 8.42 -33.40 -5.77
CA ILE A 187 8.85 -34.73 -5.36
C ILE A 187 7.90 -35.30 -4.27
N LYS A 188 7.59 -34.50 -3.24
CA LYS A 188 6.63 -34.88 -2.19
C LYS A 188 5.21 -35.12 -2.72
N ALA A 189 4.84 -34.44 -3.79
CA ALA A 189 3.56 -34.63 -4.46
C ALA A 189 3.54 -35.85 -5.41
N GLY A 190 4.64 -36.62 -5.53
CA GLY A 190 4.71 -37.87 -6.26
C GLY A 190 5.41 -37.79 -7.63
N ALA A 191 6.13 -36.72 -7.91
CA ALA A 191 6.95 -36.64 -9.13
C ALA A 191 8.16 -37.60 -9.04
N SER A 192 8.39 -38.35 -10.10
CA SER A 192 9.56 -39.22 -10.26
C SER A 192 10.80 -38.48 -10.78
N SER A 193 10.58 -37.40 -11.53
CA SER A 193 11.64 -36.51 -12.00
C SER A 193 11.13 -35.07 -12.13
N VAL A 194 12.02 -34.14 -11.82
CA VAL A 194 11.74 -32.70 -11.92
C VAL A 194 12.87 -32.04 -12.70
N ARG A 195 12.54 -31.43 -13.83
CA ARG A 195 13.49 -30.60 -14.57
C ARG A 195 13.42 -29.16 -14.10
N PRO A 196 14.56 -28.49 -13.83
CA PRO A 196 14.57 -27.10 -13.42
C PRO A 196 14.02 -26.18 -14.50
N ALA A 197 13.64 -24.95 -14.09
CA ALA A 197 13.25 -23.89 -14.99
C ALA A 197 14.29 -23.62 -16.07
N TYR A 198 13.86 -23.22 -17.25
CA TYR A 198 14.73 -22.97 -18.39
C TYR A 198 15.83 -21.95 -18.08
N GLU A 199 15.48 -20.90 -17.34
CA GLU A 199 16.38 -19.81 -16.95
C GLU A 199 17.55 -20.27 -16.07
N ILE A 200 17.39 -21.41 -15.38
CA ILE A 200 18.42 -21.95 -14.48
C ILE A 200 19.24 -23.05 -15.15
N SER A 201 18.60 -23.87 -15.99
CA SER A 201 19.24 -25.08 -16.54
C SER A 201 20.19 -24.82 -17.71
N HIS A 202 20.18 -23.63 -18.32
CA HIS A 202 20.97 -23.28 -19.51
C HIS A 202 21.02 -24.36 -20.60
N VAL A 203 19.94 -25.15 -20.76
CA VAL A 203 19.85 -26.18 -21.79
C VAL A 203 19.79 -25.49 -23.15
N ARG A 204 20.81 -25.73 -23.96
CA ARG A 204 20.89 -25.14 -25.31
C ARG A 204 19.72 -25.60 -26.18
N SER A 205 19.29 -24.72 -27.05
CA SER A 205 18.09 -24.64 -27.86
C SER A 205 17.67 -25.86 -28.72
N ALA A 206 18.44 -26.93 -28.75
CA ALA A 206 18.08 -28.12 -29.56
C ALA A 206 16.92 -28.96 -29.04
N GLU A 207 16.48 -28.76 -27.79
CA GLU A 207 15.35 -29.48 -27.19
C GLU A 207 14.03 -28.69 -27.22
N LEU A 208 13.99 -27.50 -27.84
CA LEU A 208 12.84 -26.61 -27.87
C LEU A 208 12.04 -26.63 -29.18
N MET A 209 12.41 -27.52 -30.13
CA MET A 209 11.62 -27.75 -31.35
C MET A 209 10.67 -28.94 -31.21
#